data_49af3c3ffc421bd54d119cab7b4c3ff8
#
_entry.id   49af3c3ffc421bd54d119cab7b4c3ff8
#
_cell.length_a   1.000
_cell.length_b   1.000
_cell.length_c   1.000
_cell.angle_alpha   90.00
_cell.angle_beta   90.00
_cell.angle_gamma   90.00
#
_symmetry.space_group_name_H-M   'P 1'
#
loop_
_entity.id
_entity.type
_entity.pdbx_description
1 polymer ?
#
loop_
_entity_poly.entity_id
_entity_poly.type
_entity_poly.pdbx_seq_one_letter_code
_entity_poly.pdbx_strand_id
1 'polypeptide(L)'
;VELGLLDAGICGYDWVYENGNVGKVQEICELNYSKATTNPVRWVLAVPNDSKIKTVKDLQGKRISTEAIGIVKNYLKKNHVKADVEFSWGATEVKAPELVDAIVDLTETGSSLRANNLRIVDTMLTSTTRFIANKKSWKNAAKRAKLEQLKMLLTGALEAQRRVLLKCNAPAKTLDQVVKVM
;
A
#
# COMPACT_ATOMS: atom_id res chain seq x y z
N VAL A 1 -15.45 -7.79 5.85
CA VAL A 1 -16.18 -6.72 5.14
C VAL A 1 -16.82 -7.28 3.87
N GLU A 2 -16.08 -7.97 2.99
CA GLU A 2 -16.61 -8.50 1.72
C GLU A 2 -17.79 -9.45 1.96
N LEU A 3 -17.66 -10.39 2.89
CA LEU A 3 -18.70 -11.37 3.23
C LEU A 3 -19.89 -10.79 4.02
N GLY A 4 -19.83 -9.53 4.45
CA GLY A 4 -20.92 -8.86 5.17
C GLY A 4 -20.96 -9.11 6.67
N LEU A 5 -19.94 -9.77 7.24
CA LEU A 5 -19.81 -9.95 8.69
C LEU A 5 -19.49 -8.62 9.40
N LEU A 6 -18.85 -7.70 8.71
CA LEU A 6 -18.58 -6.34 9.12
C LEU A 6 -19.10 -5.35 8.09
N ASP A 7 -19.64 -4.23 8.52
CA ASP A 7 -20.16 -3.19 7.62
C ASP A 7 -19.07 -2.43 6.89
N ALA A 8 -17.93 -2.19 7.57
CA ALA A 8 -16.78 -1.47 7.04
C ALA A 8 -15.49 -1.89 7.73
N GLY A 9 -14.35 -1.42 7.21
CA GLY A 9 -13.03 -1.67 7.79
C GLY A 9 -11.97 -0.81 7.14
N ILE A 10 -10.81 -0.79 7.76
CA ILE A 10 -9.60 -0.15 7.24
C ILE A 10 -8.59 -1.25 6.92
N CYS A 11 -8.03 -1.23 5.71
CA CYS A 11 -6.99 -2.17 5.29
C CYS A 11 -6.12 -1.55 4.19
N GLY A 12 -4.96 -2.16 3.90
CA GLY A 12 -4.17 -1.79 2.73
C GLY A 12 -4.86 -2.19 1.43
N TYR A 13 -4.68 -1.40 0.38
CA TYR A 13 -5.18 -1.73 -0.96
C TYR A 13 -4.58 -3.04 -1.48
N ASP A 14 -3.34 -3.33 -1.11
CA ASP A 14 -2.65 -4.57 -1.41
C ASP A 14 -3.41 -5.81 -0.93
N TRP A 15 -3.98 -5.78 0.27
CA TRP A 15 -4.80 -6.89 0.79
C TRP A 15 -6.15 -7.01 0.09
N VAL A 16 -6.74 -5.90 -0.36
CA VAL A 16 -7.93 -5.94 -1.22
C VAL A 16 -7.59 -6.61 -2.55
N TYR A 17 -6.42 -6.30 -3.12
CA TYR A 17 -5.95 -6.86 -4.37
C TYR A 17 -5.53 -8.33 -4.23
N GLU A 18 -4.73 -8.67 -3.20
CA GLU A 18 -4.25 -10.02 -2.91
C GLU A 18 -5.39 -11.02 -2.80
N ASN A 19 -6.45 -10.65 -2.10
CA ASN A 19 -7.62 -11.50 -1.86
C ASN A 19 -8.64 -11.47 -3.01
N GLY A 20 -8.35 -10.81 -4.13
CA GLY A 20 -9.25 -10.73 -5.28
C GLY A 20 -10.57 -10.00 -4.97
N ASN A 21 -10.53 -9.02 -4.05
CA ASN A 21 -11.69 -8.27 -3.58
C ASN A 21 -11.86 -6.91 -4.27
N VAL A 22 -10.99 -6.60 -5.23
CA VAL A 22 -11.15 -5.41 -6.09
C VAL A 22 -12.51 -5.47 -6.79
N GLY A 23 -13.31 -4.42 -6.62
CA GLY A 23 -14.68 -4.36 -7.13
C GLY A 23 -15.71 -5.18 -6.35
N LYS A 24 -15.35 -5.98 -5.34
CA LYS A 24 -16.29 -6.69 -4.47
C LYS A 24 -16.68 -5.88 -3.23
N VAL A 25 -15.78 -5.03 -2.76
CA VAL A 25 -16.04 -4.05 -1.70
C VAL A 25 -16.26 -2.66 -2.28
N GLN A 26 -16.84 -1.75 -1.49
CA GLN A 26 -16.94 -0.33 -1.80
C GLN A 26 -15.74 0.37 -1.16
N GLU A 27 -14.87 0.97 -1.96
CA GLU A 27 -13.86 1.91 -1.45
C GLU A 27 -14.53 3.24 -1.13
N ILE A 28 -14.41 3.70 0.13
CA ILE A 28 -15.00 4.96 0.61
C ILE A 28 -14.01 6.10 0.43
N CYS A 29 -12.76 5.90 0.87
CA CYS A 29 -11.68 6.85 0.68
C CYS A 29 -10.32 6.21 0.87
N GLU A 30 -9.31 6.89 0.36
CA GLU A 30 -7.91 6.65 0.62
C GLU A 30 -7.47 7.39 1.90
N LEU A 31 -6.64 6.73 2.70
CA LEU A 31 -6.08 7.27 3.93
C LEU A 31 -4.55 7.21 3.81
N ASN A 32 -3.96 8.34 3.46
CA ASN A 32 -2.51 8.42 3.21
C ASN A 32 -1.74 8.50 4.52
N TYR A 33 -1.54 7.37 5.16
CA TYR A 33 -0.61 7.19 6.26
C TYR A 33 0.02 5.80 6.19
N SER A 34 1.23 5.67 6.69
CA SER A 34 1.93 4.41 6.87
C SER A 34 2.65 4.40 8.22
N LYS A 35 3.34 3.32 8.54
CA LYS A 35 3.92 3.12 9.87
C LYS A 35 4.99 4.16 10.23
N ALA A 36 5.82 4.56 9.28
CA ALA A 36 6.94 5.46 9.51
C ALA A 36 6.81 6.80 8.78
N THR A 37 6.06 6.85 7.67
CA THR A 37 5.90 8.06 6.84
C THR A 37 4.46 8.24 6.38
N THR A 38 4.22 9.24 5.54
CA THR A 38 2.96 9.40 4.81
C THR A 38 3.03 8.87 3.38
N ASN A 39 4.15 8.20 3.03
CA ASN A 39 4.33 7.66 1.70
C ASN A 39 3.59 6.33 1.53
N PRO A 40 3.15 6.02 0.31
CA PRO A 40 2.62 4.70 0.00
C PRO A 40 3.66 3.60 0.26
N VAL A 41 3.20 2.44 0.72
CA VAL A 41 4.02 1.24 0.79
C VAL A 41 4.08 0.56 -0.58
N ARG A 42 5.13 -0.21 -0.83
CA ARG A 42 5.36 -0.86 -2.11
C ARG A 42 5.68 -2.34 -1.92
N TRP A 43 5.02 -3.18 -2.68
CA TRP A 43 5.43 -4.56 -2.89
C TRP A 43 6.51 -4.58 -3.97
N VAL A 44 7.71 -4.97 -3.60
CA VAL A 44 8.88 -4.88 -4.46
C VAL A 44 9.52 -6.24 -4.68
N LEU A 45 9.97 -6.49 -5.90
CA LEU A 45 10.87 -7.58 -6.22
C LEU A 45 12.27 -7.21 -5.77
N ALA A 46 12.85 -8.02 -4.89
CA ALA A 46 14.22 -7.82 -4.42
C ALA A 46 15.04 -9.11 -4.59
N VAL A 47 16.32 -8.92 -4.85
CA VAL A 47 17.29 -9.98 -5.07
C VAL A 47 18.60 -9.64 -4.36
N PRO A 48 19.49 -10.61 -4.07
CA PRO A 48 20.83 -10.34 -3.59
C PRO A 48 21.59 -9.34 -4.47
N ASN A 49 22.42 -8.52 -3.87
CA ASN A 49 23.16 -7.47 -4.59
C ASN A 49 24.01 -8.00 -5.77
N ASP A 50 24.57 -9.20 -5.62
CA ASP A 50 25.40 -9.91 -6.62
C ASP A 50 24.59 -10.76 -7.60
N SER A 51 23.26 -10.85 -7.45
CA SER A 51 22.40 -11.62 -8.34
C SER A 51 22.45 -11.13 -9.79
N LYS A 52 22.40 -12.06 -10.72
CA LYS A 52 22.32 -11.78 -12.17
C LYS A 52 20.93 -11.36 -12.64
N ILE A 53 19.90 -11.48 -11.79
CA ILE A 53 18.52 -11.07 -12.09
C ILE A 53 18.46 -9.55 -12.13
N LYS A 54 18.17 -8.96 -13.29
CA LYS A 54 18.05 -7.51 -13.49
C LYS A 54 16.63 -7.06 -13.84
N THR A 55 15.82 -7.96 -14.36
CA THR A 55 14.46 -7.69 -14.83
C THR A 55 13.53 -8.82 -14.43
N VAL A 56 12.22 -8.61 -14.53
CA VAL A 56 11.22 -9.66 -14.32
C VAL A 56 11.40 -10.86 -15.25
N LYS A 57 11.95 -10.66 -16.45
CA LYS A 57 12.18 -11.75 -17.41
C LYS A 57 13.21 -12.77 -16.92
N ASP A 58 14.15 -12.33 -16.12
CA ASP A 58 15.21 -13.18 -15.56
C ASP A 58 14.68 -14.12 -14.46
N LEU A 59 13.43 -13.94 -14.04
CA LEU A 59 12.75 -14.82 -13.07
C LEU A 59 12.22 -16.12 -13.69
N GLN A 60 12.37 -16.32 -15.01
CA GLN A 60 11.89 -17.54 -15.65
C GLN A 60 12.51 -18.81 -15.02
N GLY A 61 11.66 -19.68 -14.45
CA GLY A 61 12.08 -20.91 -13.76
C GLY A 61 12.74 -20.71 -12.40
N LYS A 62 12.69 -19.50 -11.84
CA LYS A 62 13.27 -19.13 -10.55
C LYS A 62 12.30 -19.36 -9.39
N ARG A 63 12.85 -19.46 -8.17
CA ARG A 63 12.07 -19.56 -6.92
C ARG A 63 11.94 -18.20 -6.28
N ILE A 64 10.71 -17.85 -5.91
CA ILE A 64 10.34 -16.57 -5.30
C ILE A 64 9.60 -16.82 -4.01
N SER A 65 10.04 -16.21 -2.92
CA SER A 65 9.35 -16.27 -1.63
C SER A 65 8.60 -14.97 -1.34
N THR A 66 7.36 -15.07 -0.88
CA THR A 66 6.51 -13.91 -0.60
C THR A 66 5.35 -14.24 0.33
N GLU A 67 4.86 -13.23 1.03
CA GLU A 67 3.59 -13.27 1.75
C GLU A 67 2.39 -13.05 0.82
N ALA A 68 2.58 -12.32 -0.31
CA ALA A 68 1.54 -11.91 -1.24
C ALA A 68 1.57 -12.72 -2.55
N ILE A 69 1.16 -13.97 -2.46
CA ILE A 69 1.17 -14.95 -3.59
C ILE A 69 0.33 -14.44 -4.79
N GLY A 70 -0.85 -13.87 -4.54
CA GLY A 70 -1.75 -13.40 -5.57
C GLY A 70 -1.18 -12.22 -6.35
N ILE A 71 -0.60 -11.24 -5.66
CA ILE A 71 0.08 -10.09 -6.27
C ILE A 71 1.19 -10.58 -7.20
N VAL A 72 2.05 -11.49 -6.70
CA VAL A 72 3.19 -12.02 -7.46
C VAL A 72 2.74 -12.82 -8.67
N LYS A 73 1.80 -13.75 -8.50
CA LYS A 73 1.27 -14.56 -9.62
C LYS A 73 0.64 -13.70 -10.70
N ASN A 74 -0.14 -12.67 -10.32
CA ASN A 74 -0.73 -11.73 -11.27
C ASN A 74 0.32 -10.92 -12.02
N TYR A 75 1.36 -10.47 -11.32
CA TYR A 75 2.47 -9.73 -11.91
C TYR A 75 3.27 -10.60 -12.92
N LEU A 76 3.62 -11.82 -12.53
CA LEU A 76 4.32 -12.78 -13.41
C LEU A 76 3.48 -13.11 -14.64
N LYS A 77 2.18 -13.37 -14.47
CA LYS A 77 1.25 -13.63 -15.58
C LYS A 77 1.20 -12.47 -16.57
N LYS A 78 1.11 -11.23 -16.07
CA LYS A 78 1.11 -10.01 -16.90
C LYS A 78 2.39 -9.85 -17.71
N ASN A 79 3.52 -10.31 -17.16
CA ASN A 79 4.82 -10.25 -17.81
C ASN A 79 5.17 -11.51 -18.62
N HIS A 80 4.27 -12.51 -18.72
CA HIS A 80 4.49 -13.77 -19.40
C HIS A 80 5.70 -14.56 -18.87
N VAL A 81 5.93 -14.53 -17.54
CA VAL A 81 7.02 -15.25 -16.86
C VAL A 81 6.42 -16.36 -16.00
N LYS A 82 7.08 -17.53 -16.01
CA LYS A 82 6.76 -18.66 -15.14
C LYS A 82 7.87 -18.82 -14.11
N ALA A 83 7.52 -18.69 -12.84
CA ALA A 83 8.41 -18.88 -11.71
C ALA A 83 7.69 -19.70 -10.63
N ASP A 84 8.46 -20.33 -9.76
CA ASP A 84 7.92 -21.05 -8.60
C ASP A 84 7.74 -20.05 -7.45
N VAL A 85 6.50 -19.88 -6.97
CA VAL A 85 6.14 -18.89 -5.95
C VAL A 85 5.69 -19.62 -4.69
N GLU A 86 6.48 -19.51 -3.65
CA GLU A 86 6.21 -20.08 -2.34
C GLU A 86 5.74 -19.05 -1.32
N PHE A 87 4.87 -19.50 -0.41
CA PHE A 87 4.41 -18.67 0.69
C PHE A 87 5.48 -18.53 1.79
N SER A 88 5.67 -17.33 2.28
CA SER A 88 6.58 -17.03 3.39
C SER A 88 5.92 -16.05 4.35
N TRP A 89 5.76 -16.45 5.59
CA TRP A 89 5.29 -15.57 6.64
C TRP A 89 6.44 -15.08 7.51
N GLY A 90 6.78 -13.80 7.35
CA GLY A 90 7.85 -13.15 8.11
C GLY A 90 9.27 -13.59 7.72
N ALA A 91 10.23 -12.76 8.05
CA ALA A 91 11.65 -12.96 7.77
C ALA A 91 11.95 -13.37 6.31
N THR A 92 11.18 -12.83 5.36
CA THR A 92 11.30 -13.16 3.94
C THR A 92 12.64 -12.70 3.39
N GLU A 93 13.15 -11.56 3.85
CA GLU A 93 14.39 -10.94 3.41
C GLU A 93 15.66 -11.74 3.72
N VAL A 94 15.64 -12.67 4.68
CA VAL A 94 16.79 -13.53 4.99
C VAL A 94 16.84 -14.83 4.19
N LYS A 95 15.83 -15.12 3.37
CA LYS A 95 15.76 -16.37 2.60
C LYS A 95 16.61 -16.39 1.34
N ALA A 96 16.88 -15.23 0.76
CA ALA A 96 17.73 -15.13 -0.41
C ALA A 96 19.19 -14.84 0.00
N PRO A 97 20.21 -15.49 -0.64
CA PRO A 97 20.06 -16.39 -1.81
C PRO A 97 19.93 -17.90 -1.48
N GLU A 98 20.06 -18.32 -0.21
CA GLU A 98 20.24 -19.75 0.13
C GLU A 98 19.02 -20.60 -0.20
N LEU A 99 17.81 -20.08 0.05
CA LEU A 99 16.58 -20.85 -0.10
C LEU A 99 15.84 -20.52 -1.41
N VAL A 100 15.90 -19.24 -1.84
CA VAL A 100 15.19 -18.75 -3.03
C VAL A 100 16.07 -17.81 -3.84
N ASP A 101 15.77 -17.63 -5.12
CA ASP A 101 16.52 -16.74 -6.02
C ASP A 101 16.13 -15.26 -5.86
N ALA A 102 14.89 -15.02 -5.43
CA ALA A 102 14.31 -13.70 -5.26
C ALA A 102 13.24 -13.70 -4.17
N ILE A 103 12.96 -12.53 -3.65
CA ILE A 103 11.83 -12.30 -2.75
C ILE A 103 10.92 -11.21 -3.27
N VAL A 104 9.65 -11.26 -2.87
CA VAL A 104 8.76 -10.12 -2.98
C VAL A 104 8.26 -9.75 -1.60
N ASP A 105 8.53 -8.54 -1.19
CA ASP A 105 8.24 -8.07 0.17
C ASP A 105 7.71 -6.65 0.17
N LEU A 106 6.99 -6.32 1.26
CA LEU A 106 6.44 -5.00 1.49
C LEU A 106 7.53 -4.07 2.03
N THR A 107 7.68 -2.91 1.42
CA THR A 107 8.61 -1.90 1.92
C THR A 107 8.06 -0.50 1.81
N GLU A 108 8.43 0.34 2.75
CA GLU A 108 8.21 1.77 2.74
C GLU A 108 9.47 2.52 2.28
N THR A 109 10.60 2.27 2.95
CA THR A 109 11.89 2.93 2.73
C THR A 109 12.96 2.05 2.08
N GLY A 110 12.75 0.75 2.05
CA GLY A 110 13.74 -0.24 1.59
C GLY A 110 14.87 -0.51 2.58
N SER A 111 14.77 -0.04 3.84
CA SER A 111 15.87 -0.14 4.80
C SER A 111 16.17 -1.59 5.22
N SER A 112 15.13 -2.41 5.48
CA SER A 112 15.32 -3.83 5.84
C SER A 112 15.94 -4.62 4.69
N LEU A 113 15.54 -4.36 3.46
CA LEU A 113 16.13 -5.00 2.27
C LEU A 113 17.62 -4.68 2.15
N ARG A 114 17.99 -3.40 2.28
CA ARG A 114 19.40 -2.99 2.24
C ARG A 114 20.23 -3.60 3.38
N ALA A 115 19.66 -3.67 4.58
CA ALA A 115 20.32 -4.30 5.74
C ALA A 115 20.60 -5.80 5.53
N ASN A 116 19.81 -6.47 4.68
CA ASN A 116 19.98 -7.88 4.28
C ASN A 116 20.69 -8.05 2.93
N ASN A 117 21.44 -7.05 2.47
CA ASN A 117 22.20 -7.07 1.20
C ASN A 117 21.33 -7.35 -0.03
N LEU A 118 20.08 -6.91 0.00
CA LEU A 118 19.15 -7.03 -1.13
C LEU A 118 18.99 -5.69 -1.86
N ARG A 119 18.87 -5.76 -3.18
CA ARG A 119 18.51 -4.63 -4.04
C ARG A 119 17.13 -4.82 -4.65
N ILE A 120 16.41 -3.74 -4.79
CA ILE A 120 15.11 -3.70 -5.47
C ILE A 120 15.34 -3.76 -6.98
N VAL A 121 14.65 -4.67 -7.65
CA VAL A 121 14.65 -4.83 -9.12
C VAL A 121 13.46 -4.11 -9.74
N ASP A 122 12.27 -4.27 -9.13
CA ASP A 122 11.04 -3.67 -9.64
C ASP A 122 10.01 -3.47 -8.52
N THR A 123 9.01 -2.64 -8.78
CA THR A 123 7.85 -2.42 -7.91
C THR A 123 6.61 -3.06 -8.55
N MET A 124 6.06 -4.08 -7.92
CA MET A 124 4.91 -4.83 -8.43
C MET A 124 3.58 -4.14 -8.16
N LEU A 125 3.45 -3.53 -6.97
CA LEU A 125 2.24 -2.84 -6.53
C LEU A 125 2.61 -1.72 -5.56
N THR A 126 1.97 -0.56 -5.72
CA THR A 126 1.97 0.51 -4.72
C THR A 126 0.64 0.48 -3.99
N SER A 127 0.69 0.52 -2.66
CA SER A 127 -0.49 0.42 -1.80
C SER A 127 -0.53 1.57 -0.80
N THR A 128 -1.77 2.01 -0.55
CA THR A 128 -2.10 2.93 0.54
C THR A 128 -3.22 2.32 1.36
N THR A 129 -3.39 2.83 2.56
CA THR A 129 -4.51 2.42 3.41
C THR A 129 -5.84 2.88 2.79
N ARG A 130 -6.85 2.00 2.83
CA ARG A 130 -8.21 2.26 2.33
C ARG A 130 -9.22 2.11 3.43
N PHE A 131 -10.19 3.00 3.47
CA PHE A 131 -11.44 2.80 4.19
C PHE A 131 -12.45 2.18 3.23
N ILE A 132 -12.89 0.96 3.54
CA ILE A 132 -13.75 0.16 2.68
C ILE A 132 -15.04 -0.19 3.38
N ALA A 133 -16.11 -0.43 2.62
CA ALA A 133 -17.40 -0.91 3.14
C ALA A 133 -17.89 -2.15 2.39
N ASN A 134 -18.75 -2.90 3.05
CA ASN A 134 -19.58 -3.90 2.40
C ASN A 134 -20.56 -3.21 1.45
N LYS A 135 -20.74 -3.72 0.24
CA LYS A 135 -21.61 -3.10 -0.78
C LYS A 135 -23.08 -3.01 -0.36
N LYS A 136 -23.59 -4.01 0.40
CA LYS A 136 -24.97 -3.96 0.91
C LYS A 136 -25.12 -2.90 1.99
N SER A 137 -24.14 -2.80 2.89
CA SER A 137 -24.11 -1.79 3.94
C SER A 137 -24.00 -0.37 3.36
N TRP A 138 -23.19 -0.19 2.32
CA TRP A 138 -23.10 1.10 1.61
C TRP A 138 -24.39 1.53 0.92
N LYS A 139 -25.19 0.57 0.43
CA LYS A 139 -26.52 0.86 -0.16
C LYS A 139 -27.57 1.24 0.90
N ASN A 140 -27.37 0.87 2.16
CA ASN A 140 -28.27 1.26 3.25
C ASN A 140 -28.01 2.72 3.65
N ALA A 141 -29.02 3.58 3.51
CA ALA A 141 -28.88 5.02 3.72
C ALA A 141 -28.40 5.39 5.14
N ALA A 142 -28.92 4.74 6.18
CA ALA A 142 -28.55 5.01 7.57
C ALA A 142 -27.09 4.59 7.85
N LYS A 143 -26.67 3.40 7.39
CA LYS A 143 -25.29 2.94 7.53
C LYS A 143 -24.33 3.81 6.72
N ARG A 144 -24.68 4.15 5.49
CA ARG A 144 -23.89 5.03 4.64
C ARG A 144 -23.67 6.40 5.30
N ALA A 145 -24.71 7.01 5.86
CA ALA A 145 -24.57 8.30 6.55
C ALA A 145 -23.54 8.24 7.70
N LYS A 146 -23.52 7.13 8.47
CA LYS A 146 -22.49 6.91 9.51
C LYS A 146 -21.10 6.72 8.95
N LEU A 147 -20.94 5.99 7.85
CA LEU A 147 -19.67 5.77 7.18
C LEU A 147 -19.11 7.07 6.58
N GLU A 148 -19.97 7.93 6.03
CA GLU A 148 -19.58 9.27 5.56
C GLU A 148 -19.11 10.18 6.71
N GLN A 149 -19.75 10.11 7.90
CA GLN A 149 -19.30 10.82 9.09
C GLN A 149 -17.91 10.32 9.53
N LEU A 150 -17.70 8.99 9.57
CA LEU A 150 -16.40 8.40 9.91
C LEU A 150 -15.33 8.81 8.90
N LYS A 151 -15.63 8.77 7.60
CA LYS A 151 -14.75 9.28 6.54
C LYS A 151 -14.30 10.71 6.83
N MET A 152 -15.26 11.60 7.11
CA MET A 152 -14.97 13.02 7.39
C MET A 152 -14.02 13.17 8.58
N LEU A 153 -14.24 12.43 9.68
CA LEU A 153 -13.38 12.47 10.85
C LEU A 153 -11.97 11.93 10.56
N LEU A 154 -11.87 10.79 9.88
CA LEU A 154 -10.58 10.17 9.53
C LEU A 154 -9.76 11.05 8.58
N THR A 155 -10.39 11.56 7.53
CA THR A 155 -9.71 12.45 6.56
C THR A 155 -9.35 13.79 7.20
N GLY A 156 -10.21 14.35 8.06
CA GLY A 156 -9.93 15.58 8.79
C GLY A 156 -8.76 15.43 9.76
N ALA A 157 -8.65 14.29 10.46
CA ALA A 157 -7.54 14.02 11.36
C ALA A 157 -6.19 13.92 10.60
N LEU A 158 -6.18 13.25 9.44
CA LEU A 158 -4.99 13.16 8.60
C LEU A 158 -4.59 14.53 8.01
N GLU A 159 -5.57 15.30 7.58
CA GLU A 159 -5.32 16.63 7.03
C GLU A 159 -4.78 17.59 8.10
N ALA A 160 -5.29 17.51 9.34
CA ALA A 160 -4.82 18.31 10.46
C ALA A 160 -3.32 18.08 10.78
N GLN A 161 -2.79 16.85 10.57
CA GLN A 161 -1.38 16.55 10.79
C GLN A 161 -0.44 17.29 9.82
N ARG A 162 -0.97 17.72 8.67
CA ARG A 162 -0.19 18.40 7.61
C ARG A 162 -0.37 19.92 7.63
N ARG A 163 -1.18 20.46 8.55
CA ARG A 163 -1.51 21.88 8.63
C ARG A 163 -1.10 22.45 9.97
N VAL A 164 -0.78 23.73 9.94
CA VAL A 164 -0.57 24.55 11.12
C VAL A 164 -1.57 25.69 11.13
N LEU A 165 -2.04 26.07 12.30
CA LEU A 165 -2.86 27.27 12.45
C LEU A 165 -1.94 28.47 12.61
N LEU A 166 -1.91 29.34 11.60
CA LEU A 166 -1.23 30.62 11.68
C LEU A 166 -2.24 31.71 12.08
N LYS A 167 -1.96 32.41 13.16
CA LYS A 167 -2.71 33.63 13.59
C LYS A 167 -1.78 34.80 13.54
N CYS A 168 -2.16 35.84 12.81
CA CYS A 168 -1.41 37.10 12.77
C CYS A 168 -2.37 38.28 12.77
N ASN A 169 -1.90 39.42 13.29
CA ASN A 169 -2.60 40.71 13.18
C ASN A 169 -1.99 41.46 12.02
N ALA A 170 -2.81 41.87 11.06
CA ALA A 170 -2.38 42.69 9.93
C ALA A 170 -3.28 43.92 9.80
N PRO A 171 -2.75 45.10 9.44
CA PRO A 171 -3.57 46.27 9.08
C PRO A 171 -4.51 45.90 7.92
N ALA A 172 -5.78 46.35 7.96
CA ALA A 172 -6.77 46.00 6.93
C ALA A 172 -6.29 46.28 5.50
N LYS A 173 -5.51 47.39 5.32
CA LYS A 173 -4.94 47.76 4.01
C LYS A 173 -3.87 46.81 3.45
N THR A 174 -3.33 45.89 4.28
CA THR A 174 -2.30 44.92 3.87
C THR A 174 -2.84 43.49 3.84
N LEU A 175 -4.11 43.27 4.12
CA LEU A 175 -4.72 41.97 4.24
C LEU A 175 -4.58 41.15 2.92
N ASP A 176 -4.85 41.77 1.77
CA ASP A 176 -4.72 41.12 0.47
C ASP A 176 -3.29 40.67 0.13
N GLN A 177 -2.29 41.42 0.65
CA GLN A 177 -0.88 41.05 0.49
C GLN A 177 -0.52 39.85 1.37
N VAL A 178 -1.02 39.77 2.60
CA VAL A 178 -0.82 38.66 3.52
C VAL A 178 -1.46 37.40 2.96
N VAL A 179 -2.71 37.44 2.48
CA VAL A 179 -3.43 36.30 1.89
C VAL A 179 -2.72 35.76 0.65
N LYS A 180 -2.05 36.59 -0.15
CA LYS A 180 -1.29 36.13 -1.33
C LYS A 180 0.00 35.37 -1.01
N VAL A 181 0.54 35.56 0.21
CA VAL A 181 1.79 34.89 0.66
C VAL A 181 1.51 33.60 1.40
N MET A 182 0.28 33.40 1.88
CA MET A 182 -0.21 32.18 2.54
C MET A 182 -0.76 31.16 1.54
#